data_32a1ec4fa2724a0154423f635815a90c
#
_entry.id   32a1ec4fa2724a0154423f635815a90c
#
_cell.length_a   1.000
_cell.length_b   1.000
_cell.length_c   1.000
_cell.angle_alpha   90.00
_cell.angle_beta   90.00
_cell.angle_gamma   90.00
#
_symmetry.space_group_name_H-M   'P 1'
#
loop_
_entity.id
_entity.type
_entity.pdbx_description
1 polymer ?
#
loop_
_entity_poly.entity_id
_entity_poly.type
_entity_poly.pdbx_seq_one_letter_code
_entity_poly.pdbx_strand_id
1 'polypeptide(L)'
;MRIQKPIPKLTNKNLHFLSQEFEKVVYLNSNSKSNKSYLALGNISELSVTNNDSFESLKSFLDNQQDWVFGHFNYDLKNEIEPSLSSINEDRIKFPLIGFFVPKYVVEITEKTNTLHFIKNEDLDVFISFLGEKPKKDTQFHKKTPVLQKMSKEEYVQKFEKIKENNAFYNRLLFVFPEG
;
A
#
# COMPACT_ATOMS: atom_id res chain seq x y z
N MET A 1 -0.91 23.62 -5.20
CA MET A 1 0.56 23.44 -5.10
C MET A 1 0.94 23.15 -3.66
N ARG A 2 1.77 22.14 -3.39
CA ARG A 2 2.20 21.79 -2.03
C ARG A 2 3.35 22.67 -1.57
N ILE A 3 3.32 23.01 -0.29
CA ILE A 3 4.41 23.67 0.43
C ILE A 3 5.32 22.57 0.97
N GLN A 4 6.62 22.81 0.98
CA GLN A 4 7.62 21.87 1.49
C GLN A 4 8.31 22.45 2.71
N LYS A 5 8.45 21.68 3.77
CA LYS A 5 9.23 22.05 4.95
C LYS A 5 10.02 20.87 5.51
N PRO A 6 11.28 21.07 5.92
CA PRO A 6 12.01 20.07 6.66
C PRO A 6 11.35 19.86 8.02
N ILE A 7 11.30 18.60 8.45
CA ILE A 7 10.78 18.18 9.76
C ILE A 7 11.81 17.30 10.48
N PRO A 8 11.71 17.14 11.81
CA PRO A 8 12.53 16.18 12.54
C PRO A 8 12.40 14.76 11.98
N LYS A 9 13.45 13.95 12.16
CA LYS A 9 13.40 12.55 11.75
C LYS A 9 12.26 11.82 12.47
N LEU A 10 11.44 11.15 11.70
CA LEU A 10 10.38 10.29 12.23
C LEU A 10 11.01 9.05 12.86
N THR A 11 10.62 8.76 14.08
CA THR A 11 10.93 7.52 14.78
C THR A 11 9.82 6.49 14.54
N ASN A 12 10.08 5.23 14.82
CA ASN A 12 9.04 4.19 14.79
C ASN A 12 7.83 4.52 15.69
N LYS A 13 8.08 5.24 16.80
CA LYS A 13 7.00 5.72 17.68
C LYS A 13 6.12 6.75 17.00
N ASN A 14 6.72 7.71 16.27
CA ASN A 14 5.96 8.69 15.49
C ASN A 14 5.15 8.00 14.40
N LEU A 15 5.74 7.05 13.67
CA LEU A 15 5.03 6.30 12.62
C LEU A 15 3.81 5.54 13.19
N HIS A 16 4.01 4.87 14.33
CA HIS A 16 2.92 4.16 15.00
C HIS A 16 1.81 5.11 15.46
N PHE A 17 2.17 6.25 16.07
CA PHE A 17 1.20 7.26 16.49
C PHE A 17 0.42 7.82 15.30
N LEU A 18 1.12 8.26 14.24
CA LEU A 18 0.49 8.78 13.03
C LEU A 18 -0.44 7.76 12.37
N SER A 19 -0.10 6.46 12.43
CA SER A 19 -0.96 5.40 11.90
C SER A 19 -2.27 5.21 12.68
N GLN A 20 -2.36 5.71 13.91
CA GLN A 20 -3.58 5.68 14.71
C GLN A 20 -4.44 6.95 14.58
N GLU A 21 -3.81 8.09 14.28
CA GLU A 21 -4.50 9.38 14.19
C GLU A 21 -5.08 9.65 12.80
N PHE A 22 -4.57 9.00 11.75
CA PHE A 22 -5.06 9.17 10.39
C PHE A 22 -5.77 7.92 9.88
N GLU A 23 -6.95 8.09 9.33
CA GLU A 23 -7.74 6.98 8.76
C GLU A 23 -7.05 6.34 7.54
N LYS A 24 -6.43 7.16 6.69
CA LYS A 24 -5.67 6.71 5.51
C LYS A 24 -4.19 6.89 5.77
N VAL A 25 -3.46 5.78 5.73
CA VAL A 25 -2.00 5.78 5.91
C VAL A 25 -1.38 4.79 4.94
N VAL A 26 -0.43 5.28 4.16
CA VAL A 26 0.41 4.44 3.28
C VAL A 26 1.87 4.74 3.52
N TYR A 27 2.65 3.73 3.82
CA TYR A 27 4.09 3.82 3.96
C TYR A 27 4.79 2.98 2.89
N LEU A 28 5.47 3.65 1.98
CA LEU A 28 6.26 3.04 0.92
C LEU A 28 7.73 3.08 1.32
N ASN A 29 8.25 1.95 1.79
CA ASN A 29 9.64 1.81 2.17
C ASN A 29 10.47 1.31 0.98
N SER A 30 11.49 2.06 0.59
CA SER A 30 12.40 1.68 -0.49
C SER A 30 13.29 0.47 -0.18
N ASN A 31 13.44 0.11 1.11
CA ASN A 31 14.40 -0.88 1.60
C ASN A 31 15.87 -0.62 1.17
N SER A 32 16.17 0.60 0.75
CA SER A 32 17.49 1.05 0.32
C SER A 32 17.86 2.37 0.97
N LYS A 33 19.11 2.49 1.44
CA LYS A 33 19.61 3.72 2.04
C LYS A 33 19.72 4.89 1.04
N SER A 34 19.92 4.58 -0.23
CA SER A 34 20.08 5.58 -1.30
C SER A 34 18.77 6.10 -1.84
N ASN A 35 17.66 5.38 -1.63
CA ASN A 35 16.36 5.72 -2.16
C ASN A 35 15.47 6.42 -1.13
N LYS A 36 14.48 7.15 -1.64
CA LYS A 36 13.47 7.81 -0.83
C LYS A 36 12.38 6.85 -0.42
N SER A 37 11.93 6.96 0.82
CA SER A 37 10.68 6.36 1.30
C SER A 37 9.62 7.44 1.46
N TYR A 38 8.36 7.06 1.38
CA TYR A 38 7.24 7.98 1.44
C TYR A 38 6.20 7.53 2.46
N LEU A 39 5.73 8.48 3.26
CA LEU A 39 4.61 8.29 4.17
C LEU A 39 3.50 9.25 3.75
N ALA A 40 2.38 8.70 3.30
CA ALA A 40 1.19 9.44 2.93
C ALA A 40 0.14 9.33 4.04
N LEU A 41 -0.43 10.47 4.46
CA LEU A 41 -1.33 10.56 5.61
C LEU A 41 -2.55 11.40 5.30
N GLY A 42 -3.70 10.93 5.79
CA GLY A 42 -4.98 11.59 5.61
C GLY A 42 -5.48 11.52 4.17
N ASN A 43 -6.64 12.10 3.92
CA ASN A 43 -7.37 11.99 2.67
C ASN A 43 -7.99 13.33 2.30
N ILE A 44 -7.76 13.80 1.07
CA ILE A 44 -8.41 14.99 0.48
C ILE A 44 -9.48 14.55 -0.52
N SER A 45 -9.12 13.59 -1.38
CA SER A 45 -10.00 12.95 -2.34
C SER A 45 -9.59 11.51 -2.53
N GLU A 46 -10.54 10.64 -2.83
CA GLU A 46 -10.28 9.22 -3.00
C GLU A 46 -11.10 8.60 -4.12
N LEU A 47 -10.55 7.51 -4.65
CA LEU A 47 -11.20 6.59 -5.55
C LEU A 47 -11.19 5.21 -4.92
N SER A 48 -12.35 4.55 -4.86
CA SER A 48 -12.47 3.15 -4.46
C SER A 48 -13.38 2.43 -5.45
N VAL A 49 -12.86 1.44 -6.16
CA VAL A 49 -13.59 0.68 -7.17
C VAL A 49 -13.62 -0.78 -6.76
N THR A 50 -14.83 -1.33 -6.67
CA THR A 50 -15.07 -2.73 -6.28
C THR A 50 -15.55 -3.61 -7.44
N ASN A 51 -15.97 -2.99 -8.53
CA ASN A 51 -16.56 -3.66 -9.70
C ASN A 51 -15.86 -3.22 -10.98
N ASN A 52 -16.41 -3.61 -12.16
CA ASN A 52 -15.91 -3.31 -13.49
C ASN A 52 -15.64 -1.81 -13.74
N ASP A 53 -14.93 -1.51 -14.82
CA ASP A 53 -14.52 -0.16 -15.25
C ASP A 53 -13.44 0.49 -14.35
N SER A 54 -12.63 -0.33 -13.71
CA SER A 54 -11.59 0.11 -12.79
C SER A 54 -10.58 1.04 -13.45
N PHE A 55 -10.15 0.74 -14.66
CA PHE A 55 -9.13 1.53 -15.37
C PHE A 55 -9.66 2.87 -15.88
N GLU A 56 -10.91 2.93 -16.36
CA GLU A 56 -11.54 4.20 -16.78
C GLU A 56 -11.78 5.11 -15.59
N SER A 57 -12.25 4.54 -14.47
CA SER A 57 -12.41 5.25 -13.21
C SER A 57 -11.09 5.82 -12.70
N LEU A 58 -10.02 5.02 -12.75
CA LEU A 58 -8.68 5.46 -12.36
C LEU A 58 -8.17 6.57 -13.27
N LYS A 59 -8.31 6.42 -14.59
CA LYS A 59 -7.91 7.44 -15.56
C LYS A 59 -8.63 8.75 -15.29
N SER A 60 -9.96 8.72 -15.16
CA SER A 60 -10.76 9.91 -14.85
C SER A 60 -10.34 10.56 -13.53
N PHE A 61 -10.04 9.76 -12.50
CA PHE A 61 -9.54 10.27 -11.22
C PHE A 61 -8.18 10.95 -11.38
N LEU A 62 -7.23 10.33 -12.08
CA LEU A 62 -5.88 10.88 -12.29
C LEU A 62 -5.89 12.13 -13.16
N ASP A 63 -6.71 12.17 -14.21
CA ASP A 63 -6.83 13.34 -15.11
C ASP A 63 -7.32 14.60 -14.37
N ASN A 64 -8.06 14.41 -13.27
CA ASN A 64 -8.52 15.49 -12.40
C ASN A 64 -7.56 15.85 -11.25
N GLN A 65 -6.44 15.12 -11.11
CA GLN A 65 -5.47 15.37 -10.04
C GLN A 65 -4.16 15.94 -10.62
N GLN A 66 -3.68 17.03 -10.02
CA GLN A 66 -2.34 17.59 -10.30
C GLN A 66 -1.44 17.46 -9.09
N ASP A 67 -1.59 16.36 -8.34
CA ASP A 67 -0.94 16.16 -7.05
C ASP A 67 -0.48 14.71 -6.89
N TRP A 68 0.17 14.41 -5.79
CA TRP A 68 0.58 13.06 -5.42
C TRP A 68 -0.64 12.18 -5.18
N VAL A 69 -0.62 11.02 -5.76
CA VAL A 69 -1.66 10.00 -5.59
C VAL A 69 -1.00 8.74 -5.05
N PHE A 70 -1.58 8.17 -4.00
CA PHE A 70 -1.15 6.94 -3.38
C PHE A 70 -2.29 5.93 -3.40
N GLY A 71 -1.95 4.65 -3.51
CA GLY A 71 -2.98 3.62 -3.52
C GLY A 71 -2.45 2.24 -3.83
N HIS A 72 -3.37 1.36 -4.24
CA HIS A 72 -3.07 -0.02 -4.55
C HIS A 72 -3.92 -0.54 -5.71
N PHE A 73 -3.40 -1.57 -6.35
CA PHE A 73 -4.14 -2.48 -7.21
C PHE A 73 -4.30 -3.81 -6.49
N ASN A 74 -5.52 -4.34 -6.48
CA ASN A 74 -5.78 -5.68 -5.98
C ASN A 74 -5.40 -6.72 -7.06
N TYR A 75 -4.97 -7.89 -6.63
CA TYR A 75 -4.66 -9.00 -7.53
C TYR A 75 -5.86 -9.41 -8.39
N ASP A 76 -7.08 -9.32 -7.86
CA ASP A 76 -8.30 -9.70 -8.59
C ASP A 76 -8.68 -8.77 -9.73
N LEU A 77 -8.00 -7.60 -9.86
CA LEU A 77 -8.08 -6.75 -11.04
C LEU A 77 -7.68 -7.49 -12.33
N LYS A 78 -6.92 -8.59 -12.22
CA LYS A 78 -6.61 -9.49 -13.33
C LYS A 78 -7.86 -9.96 -14.10
N ASN A 79 -9.00 -10.09 -13.41
CA ASN A 79 -10.25 -10.56 -14.01
C ASN A 79 -10.85 -9.57 -15.01
N GLU A 80 -10.54 -8.26 -14.86
CA GLU A 80 -10.92 -7.24 -15.84
C GLU A 80 -9.99 -7.25 -17.07
N ILE A 81 -8.72 -7.64 -16.88
CA ILE A 81 -7.71 -7.67 -17.95
C ILE A 81 -7.84 -8.97 -18.74
N GLU A 82 -8.05 -10.07 -18.06
CA GLU A 82 -8.11 -11.42 -18.60
C GLU A 82 -9.34 -12.17 -18.06
N PRO A 83 -10.51 -12.03 -18.73
CA PRO A 83 -11.77 -12.60 -18.24
C PRO A 83 -11.77 -14.13 -18.11
N SER A 84 -10.81 -14.83 -18.75
CA SER A 84 -10.64 -16.26 -18.62
C SER A 84 -10.10 -16.69 -17.24
N LEU A 85 -9.50 -15.76 -16.50
CA LEU A 85 -8.92 -16.01 -15.17
C LEU A 85 -9.97 -15.77 -14.10
N SER A 86 -10.83 -16.74 -13.86
CA SER A 86 -11.80 -16.70 -12.77
C SER A 86 -11.30 -17.47 -11.54
N SER A 87 -11.72 -17.02 -10.36
CA SER A 87 -11.50 -17.72 -9.09
C SER A 87 -12.83 -18.16 -8.50
N ILE A 88 -12.88 -19.41 -8.04
CA ILE A 88 -14.02 -19.94 -7.29
C ILE A 88 -13.89 -19.71 -5.78
N ASN A 89 -12.80 -19.09 -5.33
CA ASN A 89 -12.58 -18.79 -3.92
C ASN A 89 -13.53 -17.69 -3.46
N GLU A 90 -14.14 -17.88 -2.30
CA GLU A 90 -14.97 -16.86 -1.66
C GLU A 90 -14.09 -15.66 -1.22
N ASP A 91 -14.38 -14.49 -1.75
CA ASP A 91 -13.79 -13.24 -1.26
C ASP A 91 -14.54 -12.79 0.01
N ARG A 92 -13.92 -13.03 1.17
CA ARG A 92 -14.45 -12.64 2.48
C ARG A 92 -14.01 -11.25 2.91
N ILE A 93 -13.01 -10.69 2.28
CA ILE A 93 -12.41 -9.41 2.66
C ILE A 93 -13.10 -8.27 1.90
N LYS A 94 -13.56 -8.53 0.68
CA LYS A 94 -14.19 -7.54 -0.23
C LYS A 94 -13.31 -6.31 -0.40
N PHE A 95 -12.00 -6.54 -0.58
CA PHE A 95 -11.04 -5.47 -0.76
C PHE A 95 -11.25 -4.84 -2.14
N PRO A 96 -11.25 -3.49 -2.27
CA PRO A 96 -11.45 -2.84 -3.55
C PRO A 96 -10.46 -3.31 -4.61
N LEU A 97 -10.90 -3.42 -5.87
CA LEU A 97 -10.03 -3.74 -7.01
C LEU A 97 -8.97 -2.66 -7.21
N ILE A 98 -9.39 -1.41 -7.05
CA ILE A 98 -8.53 -0.23 -7.09
C ILE A 98 -8.89 0.66 -5.91
N GLY A 99 -7.87 1.09 -5.17
CA GLY A 99 -8.01 2.09 -4.13
C GLY A 99 -6.90 3.12 -4.24
N PHE A 100 -7.24 4.38 -4.55
CA PHE A 100 -6.30 5.49 -4.65
C PHE A 100 -6.81 6.72 -3.90
N PHE A 101 -5.90 7.54 -3.41
CA PHE A 101 -6.27 8.77 -2.72
C PHE A 101 -5.19 9.85 -2.88
N VAL A 102 -5.61 11.09 -2.77
CA VAL A 102 -4.73 12.26 -2.63
C VAL A 102 -4.53 12.51 -1.15
N PRO A 103 -3.32 12.34 -0.61
CA PRO A 103 -3.08 12.50 0.82
C PRO A 103 -3.10 13.96 1.26
N LYS A 104 -3.50 14.21 2.50
CA LYS A 104 -3.40 15.53 3.13
C LYS A 104 -1.92 15.93 3.35
N TYR A 105 -1.13 14.98 3.86
CA TYR A 105 0.30 15.13 4.12
C TYR A 105 1.10 14.04 3.40
N VAL A 106 2.25 14.41 2.85
CA VAL A 106 3.25 13.46 2.36
C VAL A 106 4.58 13.77 3.05
N VAL A 107 5.18 12.77 3.68
CA VAL A 107 6.54 12.88 4.20
C VAL A 107 7.48 12.12 3.29
N GLU A 108 8.40 12.83 2.68
CA GLU A 108 9.55 12.25 1.98
C GLU A 108 10.64 11.96 3.01
N ILE A 109 11.05 10.73 3.11
CA ILE A 109 12.00 10.22 4.10
C ILE A 109 13.27 9.78 3.38
N THR A 110 14.39 10.38 3.74
CA THR A 110 15.72 9.99 3.28
C THR A 110 16.61 9.62 4.46
N GLU A 111 17.79 9.08 4.19
CA GLU A 111 18.76 8.81 5.26
C GLU A 111 19.11 10.08 6.07
N LYS A 112 19.19 11.24 5.40
CA LYS A 112 19.66 12.49 6.00
C LYS A 112 18.53 13.37 6.54
N THR A 113 17.42 13.46 5.82
CA THR A 113 16.36 14.45 6.07
C THR A 113 14.97 13.85 5.89
N ASN A 114 14.00 14.42 6.59
CA ASN A 114 12.59 14.23 6.32
C ASN A 114 11.99 15.56 5.87
N THR A 115 11.22 15.52 4.79
CA THR A 115 10.55 16.69 4.22
C THR A 115 9.06 16.46 4.19
N LEU A 116 8.31 17.35 4.85
CA LEU A 116 6.85 17.36 4.83
C LEU A 116 6.36 18.18 3.63
N HIS A 117 5.43 17.61 2.86
CA HIS A 117 4.68 18.27 1.80
C HIS A 117 3.22 18.39 2.24
N PHE A 118 2.67 19.60 2.24
CA PHE A 118 1.31 19.90 2.66
C PHE A 118 0.72 21.06 1.86
N ILE A 119 -0.62 21.23 1.87
CA ILE A 119 -1.31 22.18 0.99
C ILE A 119 -1.43 23.58 1.63
N LYS A 120 -1.70 23.65 2.93
CA LYS A 120 -1.95 24.91 3.66
C LYS A 120 -1.03 25.08 4.85
N ASN A 121 -0.65 26.32 5.17
CA ASN A 121 0.24 26.62 6.29
C ASN A 121 -0.36 26.20 7.66
N GLU A 122 -1.64 26.37 7.85
CA GLU A 122 -2.36 25.99 9.08
C GLU A 122 -2.30 24.48 9.37
N ASP A 123 -2.11 23.66 8.35
CA ASP A 123 -1.99 22.21 8.48
C ASP A 123 -0.62 21.80 9.03
N LEU A 124 0.38 22.68 8.96
CA LEU A 124 1.72 22.39 9.48
C LEU A 124 1.73 22.29 11.00
N ASP A 125 1.13 23.26 11.70
CA ASP A 125 1.13 23.29 13.16
C ASP A 125 0.39 22.09 13.74
N VAL A 126 -0.72 21.69 13.09
CA VAL A 126 -1.45 20.47 13.41
C VAL A 126 -0.56 19.25 13.24
N PHE A 127 0.16 19.13 12.12
CA PHE A 127 1.05 18.00 11.89
C PHE A 127 2.22 17.98 12.90
N ILE A 128 2.83 19.13 13.18
CA ILE A 128 3.95 19.21 14.13
C ILE A 128 3.49 18.84 15.56
N SER A 129 2.27 19.21 15.95
CA SER A 129 1.73 18.81 17.26
C SER A 129 1.71 17.28 17.42
N PHE A 130 1.34 16.53 16.38
CA PHE A 130 1.37 15.07 16.40
C PHE A 130 2.79 14.50 16.61
N LEU A 131 3.84 15.17 16.16
CA LEU A 131 5.21 14.71 16.37
C LEU A 131 5.69 14.88 17.82
N GLY A 132 5.12 15.85 18.53
CA GLY A 132 5.42 16.11 19.96
C GLY A 132 4.61 15.26 20.92
N GLU A 133 3.53 14.65 20.49
CA GLU A 133 2.66 13.87 21.35
C GLU A 133 3.27 12.49 21.69
N LYS A 134 3.04 12.07 22.92
CA LYS A 134 3.35 10.69 23.33
C LYS A 134 2.24 9.77 22.80
N PRO A 135 2.60 8.61 22.21
CA PRO A 135 1.59 7.64 21.81
C PRO A 135 0.67 7.33 23.01
N LYS A 136 -0.64 7.40 22.78
CA LYS A 136 -1.62 6.93 23.75
C LYS A 136 -1.19 5.52 24.17
N LYS A 137 -1.19 5.25 25.49
CA LYS A 137 -0.81 3.93 26.01
C LYS A 137 -1.47 2.86 25.15
N ASP A 138 -0.66 1.98 24.59
CA ASP A 138 -1.11 0.81 23.88
C ASP A 138 -2.20 0.12 24.72
N THR A 139 -3.44 0.22 24.29
CA THR A 139 -4.48 -0.66 24.80
C THR A 139 -4.09 -2.03 24.30
N GLN A 140 -3.39 -2.79 25.13
CA GLN A 140 -2.93 -4.12 24.83
C GLN A 140 -4.10 -4.94 24.32
N PHE A 141 -4.22 -5.06 23.00
CA PHE A 141 -5.11 -6.02 22.36
C PHE A 141 -4.55 -7.42 22.58
N HIS A 142 -4.56 -7.88 23.85
CA HIS A 142 -4.26 -9.27 24.20
C HIS A 142 -5.44 -10.21 24.00
N LYS A 143 -6.38 -9.90 23.13
CA LYS A 143 -7.26 -10.94 22.62
C LYS A 143 -6.43 -11.77 21.65
N LYS A 144 -5.87 -12.87 22.16
CA LYS A 144 -5.37 -13.96 21.32
C LYS A 144 -6.56 -14.47 20.52
N THR A 145 -6.78 -13.90 19.33
CA THR A 145 -7.73 -14.46 18.39
C THR A 145 -7.18 -15.83 17.99
N PRO A 146 -7.92 -16.92 18.19
CA PRO A 146 -7.44 -18.22 17.78
C PRO A 146 -7.19 -18.21 16.28
N VAL A 147 -5.96 -18.51 15.88
CA VAL A 147 -5.60 -18.66 14.48
C VAL A 147 -6.11 -20.04 14.04
N LEU A 148 -7.15 -20.05 13.20
CA LEU A 148 -7.61 -21.26 12.57
C LEU A 148 -6.72 -21.58 11.37
N GLN A 149 -5.88 -22.58 11.52
CA GLN A 149 -5.04 -23.06 10.43
C GLN A 149 -5.89 -23.86 9.45
N LYS A 150 -6.04 -23.37 8.21
CA LYS A 150 -6.82 -24.04 7.15
C LYS A 150 -6.08 -25.18 6.45
N MET A 151 -4.76 -25.25 6.61
CA MET A 151 -3.89 -26.17 5.88
C MET A 151 -2.71 -26.54 6.79
N SER A 152 -2.29 -27.80 6.80
CA SER A 152 -1.09 -28.20 7.52
C SER A 152 0.17 -27.65 6.87
N LYS A 153 1.29 -27.64 7.60
CA LYS A 153 2.59 -27.25 7.05
C LYS A 153 3.03 -28.17 5.92
N GLU A 154 2.81 -29.46 6.08
CA GLU A 154 3.16 -30.50 5.12
C GLU A 154 2.37 -30.33 3.82
N GLU A 155 1.07 -30.09 3.92
CA GLU A 155 0.19 -29.83 2.78
C GLU A 155 0.60 -28.53 2.04
N TYR A 156 0.96 -27.48 2.78
CA TYR A 156 1.48 -26.23 2.20
C TYR A 156 2.77 -26.47 1.41
N VAL A 157 3.74 -27.19 2.00
CA VAL A 157 5.01 -27.51 1.35
C VAL A 157 4.79 -28.31 0.08
N GLN A 158 3.95 -29.34 0.11
CA GLN A 158 3.63 -30.14 -1.08
C GLN A 158 3.05 -29.28 -2.22
N LYS A 159 2.11 -28.40 -1.91
CA LYS A 159 1.55 -27.47 -2.92
C LYS A 159 2.59 -26.49 -3.46
N PHE A 160 3.46 -26.00 -2.59
CA PHE A 160 4.55 -25.10 -2.98
C PHE A 160 5.55 -25.76 -3.92
N GLU A 161 6.01 -26.99 -3.60
CA GLU A 161 6.92 -27.73 -4.47
C GLU A 161 6.30 -28.03 -5.84
N LYS A 162 5.02 -28.40 -5.88
CA LYS A 162 4.28 -28.59 -7.14
C LYS A 162 4.24 -27.32 -8.00
N ILE A 163 4.07 -26.13 -7.38
CA ILE A 163 4.13 -24.85 -8.10
C ILE A 163 5.53 -24.61 -8.65
N LYS A 164 6.57 -24.90 -7.87
CA LYS A 164 7.96 -24.74 -8.33
C LYS A 164 8.28 -25.65 -9.53
N GLU A 165 7.84 -26.89 -9.49
CA GLU A 165 8.01 -27.83 -10.60
C GLU A 165 7.33 -27.32 -11.88
N ASN A 166 6.10 -26.84 -11.76
CA ASN A 166 5.38 -26.25 -12.90
C ASN A 166 6.10 -25.01 -13.45
N ASN A 167 6.55 -24.10 -12.60
CA ASN A 167 7.28 -22.91 -13.03
C ASN A 167 8.62 -23.26 -13.69
N ALA A 168 9.34 -24.26 -13.19
CA ALA A 168 10.56 -24.75 -13.82
C ALA A 168 10.30 -25.35 -15.21
N PHE A 169 9.16 -25.99 -15.40
CA PHE A 169 8.73 -26.50 -16.71
C PHE A 169 8.42 -25.36 -17.69
N TYR A 170 7.66 -24.35 -17.28
CA TYR A 170 7.35 -23.17 -18.12
C TYR A 170 8.60 -22.37 -18.47
N ASN A 171 9.53 -22.18 -17.55
CA ASN A 171 10.78 -21.49 -17.82
C ASN A 171 11.65 -22.26 -18.84
N ARG A 172 11.60 -23.58 -18.88
CA ARG A 172 12.25 -24.38 -19.93
C ARG A 172 11.60 -24.25 -21.30
N LEU A 173 10.28 -24.07 -21.36
CA LEU A 173 9.54 -23.86 -22.63
C LEU A 173 9.77 -22.47 -23.23
N LEU A 174 9.99 -21.46 -22.40
CA LEU A 174 10.26 -20.09 -22.85
C LEU A 174 11.65 -19.88 -23.43
N PHE A 175 12.59 -20.80 -23.20
CA PHE A 175 13.96 -20.74 -23.72
C PHE A 175 14.22 -21.61 -24.96
N VAL A 176 13.21 -22.24 -25.52
CA VAL A 176 13.34 -22.96 -26.79
C VAL A 176 12.80 -22.07 -27.91
N PHE A 177 13.50 -21.00 -28.25
CA PHE A 177 13.40 -20.42 -29.58
C PHE A 177 14.33 -21.20 -30.51
N PRO A 178 13.86 -21.79 -31.59
CA PRO A 178 14.77 -22.33 -32.60
C PRO A 178 15.53 -21.15 -33.19
N GLU A 179 16.85 -21.21 -33.11
CA GLU A 179 17.72 -20.36 -33.90
C GLU A 179 17.43 -20.68 -35.37
N GLY A 180 16.88 -19.70 -36.11
CA GLY A 180 16.71 -19.72 -37.55
C GLY A 180 17.82 -18.96 -38.23
#